data_e62f799367a77a6ac462bb6dad29aa52
#
_entry.id   e62f799367a77a6ac462bb6dad29aa52
#
_cell.length_a   1.000
_cell.length_b   1.000
_cell.length_c   1.000
_cell.angle_alpha   90.00
_cell.angle_beta   90.00
_cell.angle_gamma   90.00
#
_symmetry.space_group_name_H-M   'P 1'
#
loop_
_entity.id
_entity.type
_entity.pdbx_description
1 polymer ?
#
loop_
_entity_poly.entity_id
_entity_poly.type
_entity_poly.pdbx_seq_one_letter_code
_entity_poly.pdbx_strand_id
1 'polypeptide(L)'
;YRLTFSADWPFLLHQKIGHLQNFLTVNVQHVSRLMVLLSTSFLNFANFLIFFAIALKLSATVTLLAIGLGIVILIASRPLLRRSRSYSRARANLSADIAHEVNENTTGLKLIKAMSKESEATRLGLDFFERSKIFQIKGFIVKTINTVAIEPLSTIFVIVLFAALYHRPQFDLGVFAVVIYSIHRIFTYVNNLQDSLHSVTASLQYVRQLVSFQEEVMAHQETDRGQK
;
A
#
# COMPACT_ATOMS: atom_id res chain seq x y z
N TYR A 1 -19.29 -17.33 -4.53
CA TYR A 1 -20.63 -17.78 -4.14
C TYR A 1 -20.94 -19.19 -4.66
N ARG A 2 -20.98 -19.39 -6.00
CA ARG A 2 -21.36 -20.68 -6.58
C ARG A 2 -20.55 -21.86 -6.03
N LEU A 3 -19.24 -21.72 -5.94
CA LEU A 3 -18.35 -22.75 -5.39
C LEU A 3 -18.61 -23.00 -3.90
N THR A 4 -18.87 -21.96 -3.12
CA THR A 4 -19.16 -22.11 -1.68
C THR A 4 -20.47 -22.88 -1.45
N PHE A 5 -21.49 -22.66 -2.30
CA PHE A 5 -22.76 -23.39 -2.20
C PHE A 5 -22.71 -24.81 -2.76
N SER A 6 -21.65 -25.17 -3.51
CA SER A 6 -21.40 -26.55 -3.98
C SER A 6 -20.51 -27.36 -3.05
N ALA A 7 -20.13 -26.81 -1.90
CA ALA A 7 -19.31 -27.49 -0.91
C ALA A 7 -20.17 -28.40 -0.01
N ASP A 8 -19.56 -29.53 0.41
CA ASP A 8 -20.14 -30.47 1.35
C ASP A 8 -20.57 -29.81 2.67
N TRP A 9 -21.77 -30.17 3.16
CA TRP A 9 -22.31 -29.65 4.42
C TRP A 9 -21.38 -29.82 5.63
N PRO A 10 -20.71 -30.98 5.84
CA PRO A 10 -19.75 -31.17 6.93
C PRO A 10 -18.58 -30.17 6.86
N PHE A 11 -18.07 -29.86 5.68
CA PHE A 11 -17.01 -28.85 5.49
C PHE A 11 -17.48 -27.46 5.89
N LEU A 12 -18.69 -27.06 5.49
CA LEU A 12 -19.26 -25.76 5.83
C LEU A 12 -19.51 -25.60 7.33
N LEU A 13 -19.92 -26.66 8.01
CA LEU A 13 -20.12 -26.67 9.48
C LEU A 13 -18.83 -26.45 10.27
N HIS A 14 -17.68 -26.91 9.76
CA HIS A 14 -16.38 -26.69 10.39
C HIS A 14 -15.81 -25.29 10.14
N GLN A 15 -16.34 -24.59 9.15
CA GLN A 15 -15.92 -23.21 8.85
C GLN A 15 -16.63 -22.24 9.80
N LYS A 16 -15.85 -21.38 10.46
CA LYS A 16 -16.42 -20.30 11.28
C LYS A 16 -17.22 -19.34 10.38
N ILE A 17 -18.49 -19.13 10.68
CA ILE A 17 -19.40 -18.27 9.89
C ILE A 17 -18.79 -16.88 9.62
N GLY A 18 -18.14 -16.28 10.63
CA GLY A 18 -17.44 -15.00 10.48
C GLY A 18 -16.27 -15.05 9.49
N HIS A 19 -15.61 -16.20 9.37
CA HIS A 19 -14.53 -16.40 8.41
C HIS A 19 -15.06 -16.43 6.97
N LEU A 20 -16.16 -17.15 6.73
CA LEU A 20 -16.85 -17.19 5.44
C LEU A 20 -17.38 -15.81 5.03
N GLN A 21 -17.99 -15.09 5.95
CA GLN A 21 -18.49 -13.73 5.70
C GLN A 21 -17.35 -12.77 5.33
N ASN A 22 -16.26 -12.76 6.10
CA ASN A 22 -15.10 -11.94 5.82
C ASN A 22 -14.48 -12.30 4.46
N PHE A 23 -14.45 -13.58 4.13
CA PHE A 23 -13.93 -14.08 2.88
C PHE A 23 -14.73 -13.59 1.67
N LEU A 24 -16.05 -13.72 1.72
CA LEU A 24 -16.96 -13.35 0.63
C LEU A 24 -17.10 -11.82 0.46
N THR A 25 -16.80 -11.03 1.48
CA THR A 25 -16.93 -9.56 1.43
C THR A 25 -15.59 -8.89 1.28
N VAL A 26 -14.69 -9.06 2.26
CA VAL A 26 -13.43 -8.31 2.35
C VAL A 26 -12.43 -8.79 1.30
N ASN A 27 -12.22 -10.10 1.16
CA ASN A 27 -11.23 -10.62 0.22
C ASN A 27 -11.62 -10.34 -1.24
N VAL A 28 -12.91 -10.42 -1.58
CA VAL A 28 -13.40 -10.08 -2.92
C VAL A 28 -13.17 -8.59 -3.23
N GLN A 29 -13.41 -7.70 -2.25
CA GLN A 29 -13.11 -6.27 -2.43
C GLN A 29 -11.62 -6.00 -2.65
N HIS A 30 -10.73 -6.72 -1.92
CA HIS A 30 -9.28 -6.59 -2.13
C HIS A 30 -8.84 -7.06 -3.51
N VAL A 31 -9.43 -8.13 -4.04
CA VAL A 31 -9.16 -8.60 -5.41
C VAL A 31 -9.65 -7.59 -6.45
N SER A 32 -10.85 -7.03 -6.29
CA SER A 32 -11.35 -5.97 -7.16
C SER A 32 -10.45 -4.73 -7.14
N ARG A 33 -10.00 -4.33 -5.94
CA ARG A 33 -9.02 -3.24 -5.77
C ARG A 33 -7.69 -3.53 -6.48
N LEU A 34 -7.26 -4.79 -6.49
CA LEU A 34 -6.03 -5.19 -7.16
C LEU A 34 -6.11 -4.95 -8.69
N MET A 35 -7.24 -5.19 -9.32
CA MET A 35 -7.45 -4.88 -10.74
C MET A 35 -7.31 -3.39 -11.02
N VAL A 36 -7.88 -2.54 -10.16
CA VAL A 36 -7.74 -1.07 -10.27
C VAL A 36 -6.27 -0.66 -10.09
N LEU A 37 -5.57 -1.24 -9.10
CA LEU A 37 -4.15 -0.96 -8.85
C LEU A 37 -3.27 -1.38 -10.03
N LEU A 38 -3.51 -2.51 -10.66
CA LEU A 38 -2.79 -2.94 -11.85
C LEU A 38 -3.03 -2.00 -13.03
N SER A 39 -4.29 -1.58 -13.26
CA SER A 39 -4.63 -0.64 -14.33
C SER A 39 -3.96 0.74 -14.10
N THR A 40 -4.01 1.26 -12.88
CA THR A 40 -3.33 2.53 -12.55
C THR A 40 -1.82 2.43 -12.62
N SER A 41 -1.24 1.27 -12.25
CA SER A 41 0.20 1.02 -12.39
C SER A 41 0.62 1.02 -13.86
N PHE A 42 -0.16 0.39 -14.71
CA PHE A 42 0.11 0.38 -16.16
C PHE A 42 0.06 1.79 -16.75
N LEU A 43 -0.96 2.59 -16.39
CA LEU A 43 -1.07 3.99 -16.82
C LEU A 43 0.11 4.84 -16.32
N ASN A 44 0.52 4.68 -15.07
CA ASN A 44 1.67 5.38 -14.51
C ASN A 44 2.96 4.99 -15.23
N PHE A 45 3.13 3.71 -15.56
CA PHE A 45 4.29 3.22 -16.29
C PHE A 45 4.33 3.76 -17.74
N ALA A 46 3.20 3.76 -18.44
CA ALA A 46 3.09 4.34 -19.78
C ALA A 46 3.43 5.83 -19.79
N ASN A 47 2.87 6.61 -18.85
CA ASN A 47 3.18 8.02 -18.70
C ASN A 47 4.67 8.26 -18.34
N PHE A 48 5.23 7.43 -17.45
CA PHE A 48 6.66 7.49 -17.16
C PHE A 48 7.50 7.35 -18.43
N LEU A 49 7.20 6.36 -19.29
CA LEU A 49 7.93 6.15 -20.55
C LEU A 49 7.80 7.35 -21.50
N ILE A 50 6.60 7.94 -21.60
CA ILE A 50 6.37 9.10 -22.46
C ILE A 50 7.21 10.29 -22.02
N PHE A 51 7.13 10.68 -20.73
CA PHE A 51 7.90 11.82 -20.21
C PHE A 51 9.38 11.55 -20.22
N PHE A 52 9.81 10.31 -19.98
CA PHE A 52 11.21 9.91 -20.10
C PHE A 52 11.74 10.06 -21.54
N ALA A 53 10.96 9.63 -22.54
CA ALA A 53 11.33 9.79 -23.94
C ALA A 53 11.37 11.25 -24.37
N ILE A 54 10.42 12.08 -23.92
CA ILE A 54 10.41 13.52 -24.18
C ILE A 54 11.65 14.17 -23.59
N ALA A 55 11.96 13.91 -22.32
CA ALA A 55 13.11 14.48 -21.63
C ALA A 55 14.44 14.09 -22.31
N LEU A 56 14.60 12.83 -22.72
CA LEU A 56 15.78 12.36 -23.44
C LEU A 56 15.96 13.01 -24.81
N LYS A 57 14.87 13.16 -25.57
CA LYS A 57 14.91 13.80 -26.89
C LYS A 57 15.26 15.28 -26.82
N LEU A 58 14.78 15.99 -25.80
CA LEU A 58 15.03 17.43 -25.65
C LEU A 58 16.42 17.72 -25.10
N SER A 59 16.87 16.99 -24.09
CA SER A 59 18.22 17.15 -23.54
C SER A 59 18.67 15.92 -22.79
N ALA A 60 19.43 15.05 -23.44
CA ALA A 60 19.99 13.85 -22.82
C ALA A 60 20.88 14.17 -21.61
N THR A 61 21.69 15.23 -21.70
CA THR A 61 22.60 15.64 -20.62
C THR A 61 21.84 16.02 -19.34
N VAL A 62 20.81 16.87 -19.48
CA VAL A 62 20.00 17.30 -18.33
C VAL A 62 19.22 16.11 -17.74
N THR A 63 18.68 15.25 -18.59
CA THR A 63 17.94 14.05 -18.16
C THR A 63 18.85 13.07 -17.40
N LEU A 64 20.08 12.82 -17.86
CA LEU A 64 21.02 11.96 -17.17
C LEU A 64 21.43 12.52 -15.80
N LEU A 65 21.69 13.84 -15.72
CA LEU A 65 21.97 14.51 -14.44
C LEU A 65 20.79 14.39 -13.46
N ALA A 66 19.56 14.57 -13.96
CA ALA A 66 18.36 14.41 -13.14
C ALA A 66 18.15 12.97 -12.66
N ILE A 67 18.43 11.97 -13.50
CA ILE A 67 18.39 10.55 -13.11
C ILE A 67 19.43 10.29 -12.02
N GLY A 68 20.66 10.79 -12.19
CA GLY A 68 21.72 10.67 -11.19
C GLY A 68 21.29 11.22 -9.83
N LEU A 69 20.73 12.44 -9.81
CA LEU A 69 20.18 13.04 -8.60
C LEU A 69 19.04 12.20 -8.02
N GLY A 70 18.12 11.72 -8.87
CA GLY A 70 17.01 10.87 -8.43
C GLY A 70 17.49 9.58 -7.74
N ILE A 71 18.53 8.95 -8.27
CA ILE A 71 19.16 7.77 -7.66
C ILE A 71 19.75 8.14 -6.29
N VAL A 72 20.43 9.27 -6.17
CA VAL A 72 20.99 9.76 -4.90
C VAL A 72 19.86 9.98 -3.87
N ILE A 73 18.76 10.63 -4.27
CA ILE A 73 17.59 10.85 -3.41
C ILE A 73 16.99 9.51 -2.97
N LEU A 74 16.82 8.56 -3.89
CA LEU A 74 16.28 7.22 -3.56
C LEU A 74 17.17 6.47 -2.57
N ILE A 75 18.49 6.57 -2.72
CA ILE A 75 19.44 5.93 -1.79
C ILE A 75 19.37 6.61 -0.41
N ALA A 76 19.36 7.95 -0.38
CA ALA A 76 19.26 8.73 0.86
C ALA A 76 17.93 8.51 1.60
N SER A 77 16.84 8.26 0.87
CA SER A 77 15.51 8.00 1.43
C SER A 77 15.35 6.57 2.00
N ARG A 78 16.23 5.62 1.63
CA ARG A 78 16.12 4.21 2.07
C ARG A 78 16.00 4.02 3.59
N PRO A 79 16.79 4.70 4.46
CA PRO A 79 16.67 4.51 5.91
C PRO A 79 15.33 5.01 6.45
N LEU A 80 14.79 6.10 5.90
CA LEU A 80 13.47 6.63 6.27
C LEU A 80 12.35 5.64 5.87
N LEU A 81 12.41 5.12 4.65
CA LEU A 81 11.46 4.12 4.16
C LEU A 81 11.49 2.82 4.99
N ARG A 82 12.68 2.36 5.41
CA ARG A 82 12.81 1.20 6.31
C ARG A 82 12.14 1.45 7.65
N ARG A 83 12.34 2.62 8.26
CA ARG A 83 11.68 3.01 9.51
C ARG A 83 10.17 3.11 9.35
N SER A 84 9.69 3.74 8.29
CA SER A 84 8.26 3.81 7.99
C SER A 84 7.62 2.42 7.87
N ARG A 85 8.27 1.49 7.17
CA ARG A 85 7.82 0.09 7.06
C ARG A 85 7.79 -0.63 8.41
N SER A 86 8.78 -0.39 9.26
CA SER A 86 8.82 -0.96 10.63
C SER A 86 7.62 -0.49 11.45
N TYR A 87 7.31 0.80 11.44
CA TYR A 87 6.13 1.33 12.14
C TYR A 87 4.81 0.83 11.55
N SER A 88 4.72 0.68 10.22
CA SER A 88 3.55 0.11 9.58
C SER A 88 3.32 -1.35 9.95
N ARG A 89 4.40 -2.16 10.04
CA ARG A 89 4.32 -3.56 10.50
C ARG A 89 3.92 -3.65 11.97
N ALA A 90 4.54 -2.85 12.84
CA ALA A 90 4.19 -2.81 14.26
C ALA A 90 2.71 -2.44 14.46
N ARG A 91 2.20 -1.47 13.67
CA ARG A 91 0.80 -1.10 13.68
C ARG A 91 -0.12 -2.22 13.17
N ALA A 92 0.29 -2.94 12.12
CA ALA A 92 -0.52 -4.05 11.59
C ALA A 92 -0.67 -5.18 12.61
N ASN A 93 0.42 -5.54 13.31
CA ASN A 93 0.38 -6.54 14.37
C ASN A 93 -0.53 -6.06 15.53
N LEU A 94 -0.35 -4.82 15.98
CA LEU A 94 -1.18 -4.26 17.02
C LEU A 94 -2.67 -4.16 16.62
N SER A 95 -2.96 -3.97 15.34
CA SER A 95 -4.34 -3.98 14.82
C SER A 95 -4.99 -5.34 14.94
N ALA A 96 -4.22 -6.42 14.79
CA ALA A 96 -4.70 -7.78 15.02
C ALA A 96 -4.97 -8.02 16.52
N ASP A 97 -4.08 -7.55 17.40
CA ASP A 97 -4.27 -7.64 18.85
C ASP A 97 -5.51 -6.86 19.31
N ILE A 98 -5.73 -5.65 18.76
CA ILE A 98 -6.95 -4.86 19.00
C ILE A 98 -8.19 -5.62 18.56
N ALA A 99 -8.17 -6.22 17.37
CA ALA A 99 -9.31 -6.96 16.87
C ALA A 99 -9.63 -8.18 17.76
N HIS A 100 -8.61 -8.85 18.27
CA HIS A 100 -8.75 -9.95 19.22
C HIS A 100 -9.37 -9.48 20.54
N GLU A 101 -8.82 -8.44 21.15
CA GLU A 101 -9.29 -7.83 22.40
C GLU A 101 -10.75 -7.35 22.29
N VAL A 102 -11.08 -6.66 21.20
CA VAL A 102 -12.46 -6.20 20.94
C VAL A 102 -13.41 -7.39 20.82
N ASN A 103 -12.98 -8.47 20.14
CA ASN A 103 -13.80 -9.67 20.01
C ASN A 103 -14.00 -10.38 21.36
N GLU A 104 -12.96 -10.53 22.17
CA GLU A 104 -13.04 -11.10 23.52
C GLU A 104 -13.96 -10.27 24.42
N ASN A 105 -13.77 -8.96 24.47
CA ASN A 105 -14.57 -8.06 25.27
C ASN A 105 -16.05 -8.05 24.82
N THR A 106 -16.30 -8.13 23.50
CA THR A 106 -17.68 -8.20 22.97
C THR A 106 -18.36 -9.53 23.33
N THR A 107 -17.63 -10.64 23.19
CA THR A 107 -18.14 -11.97 23.53
C THR A 107 -18.33 -12.14 25.04
N GLY A 108 -17.39 -11.59 25.83
CA GLY A 108 -17.39 -11.63 27.29
C GLY A 108 -18.19 -10.50 27.97
N LEU A 109 -18.88 -9.62 27.19
CA LEU A 109 -19.51 -8.41 27.71
C LEU A 109 -20.46 -8.68 28.89
N LYS A 110 -21.26 -9.74 28.80
CA LYS A 110 -22.17 -10.14 29.87
C LYS A 110 -21.43 -10.50 31.17
N LEU A 111 -20.30 -11.18 31.05
CA LEU A 111 -19.45 -11.55 32.19
C LEU A 111 -18.76 -10.31 32.78
N ILE A 112 -18.20 -9.44 31.95
CA ILE A 112 -17.58 -8.18 32.37
C ILE A 112 -18.58 -7.34 33.18
N LYS A 113 -19.82 -7.22 32.69
CA LYS A 113 -20.92 -6.55 33.37
C LYS A 113 -21.29 -7.23 34.69
N ALA A 114 -21.41 -8.56 34.73
CA ALA A 114 -21.74 -9.29 35.92
C ALA A 114 -20.68 -9.17 37.03
N MET A 115 -19.40 -8.99 36.64
CA MET A 115 -18.27 -8.83 37.55
C MET A 115 -17.95 -7.37 37.88
N SER A 116 -18.68 -6.40 37.32
CA SER A 116 -18.43 -4.96 37.45
C SER A 116 -16.99 -4.55 37.10
N LYS A 117 -16.42 -5.16 36.03
CA LYS A 117 -15.04 -4.98 35.58
C LYS A 117 -14.91 -4.09 34.34
N GLU A 118 -15.91 -3.28 34.04
CA GLU A 118 -15.97 -2.42 32.85
C GLU A 118 -14.79 -1.43 32.79
N SER A 119 -14.40 -0.86 33.92
CA SER A 119 -13.32 0.11 33.99
C SER A 119 -11.96 -0.53 33.62
N GLU A 120 -11.72 -1.76 34.02
CA GLU A 120 -10.48 -2.49 33.71
C GLU A 120 -10.42 -2.90 32.24
N ALA A 121 -11.52 -3.44 31.70
CA ALA A 121 -11.63 -3.76 30.27
C ALA A 121 -11.45 -2.50 29.39
N THR A 122 -12.07 -1.38 29.78
CA THR A 122 -11.90 -0.11 29.08
C THR A 122 -10.46 0.38 29.12
N ARG A 123 -9.79 0.30 30.27
CA ARG A 123 -8.39 0.71 30.42
C ARG A 123 -7.45 -0.09 29.52
N LEU A 124 -7.62 -1.41 29.47
CA LEU A 124 -6.83 -2.28 28.60
C LEU A 124 -7.06 -1.94 27.13
N GLY A 125 -8.31 -1.81 26.70
CA GLY A 125 -8.65 -1.40 25.34
C GLY A 125 -8.06 -0.04 24.96
N LEU A 126 -8.14 0.96 25.83
CA LEU A 126 -7.57 2.29 25.59
C LEU A 126 -6.05 2.25 25.42
N ASP A 127 -5.32 1.42 26.19
CA ASP A 127 -3.86 1.27 26.03
C ASP A 127 -3.49 0.77 24.63
N PHE A 128 -4.22 -0.21 24.08
CA PHE A 128 -4.01 -0.67 22.71
C PHE A 128 -4.26 0.43 21.67
N PHE A 129 -5.31 1.20 21.82
CA PHE A 129 -5.61 2.32 20.94
C PHE A 129 -4.58 3.44 21.02
N GLU A 130 -4.09 3.76 22.23
CA GLU A 130 -3.02 4.74 22.40
C GLU A 130 -1.71 4.31 21.74
N ARG A 131 -1.30 3.07 21.90
CA ARG A 131 -0.13 2.51 21.21
C ARG A 131 -0.30 2.56 19.68
N SER A 132 -1.49 2.20 19.18
CA SER A 132 -1.80 2.27 17.75
C SER A 132 -1.67 3.70 17.22
N LYS A 133 -2.22 4.69 17.95
CA LYS A 133 -2.09 6.12 17.64
C LYS A 133 -0.63 6.56 17.57
N ILE A 134 0.20 6.16 18.53
CA ILE A 134 1.64 6.51 18.55
C ILE A 134 2.36 5.95 17.31
N PHE A 135 2.13 4.68 16.95
CA PHE A 135 2.72 4.10 15.74
C PHE A 135 2.22 4.76 14.48
N GLN A 136 0.95 5.14 14.42
CA GLN A 136 0.38 5.87 13.29
C GLN A 136 1.03 7.24 13.12
N ILE A 137 1.15 8.01 14.21
CA ILE A 137 1.77 9.35 14.19
C ILE A 137 3.25 9.23 13.78
N LYS A 138 4.01 8.33 14.40
CA LYS A 138 5.42 8.13 14.04
C LYS A 138 5.60 7.71 12.58
N GLY A 139 4.79 6.79 12.10
CA GLY A 139 4.80 6.36 10.70
C GLY A 139 4.43 7.51 9.74
N PHE A 140 3.43 8.31 10.09
CA PHE A 140 3.01 9.49 9.32
C PHE A 140 4.11 10.55 9.26
N ILE A 141 4.72 10.91 10.41
CA ILE A 141 5.81 11.89 10.46
C ILE A 141 6.97 11.46 9.58
N VAL A 142 7.43 10.20 9.69
CA VAL A 142 8.54 9.69 8.87
C VAL A 142 8.20 9.71 7.39
N LYS A 143 6.97 9.35 7.01
CA LYS A 143 6.50 9.43 5.62
C LYS A 143 6.46 10.87 5.14
N THR A 144 5.91 11.78 5.93
CA THR A 144 5.77 13.21 5.59
C THR A 144 7.13 13.89 5.43
N ILE A 145 8.07 13.64 6.33
CA ILE A 145 9.44 14.17 6.22
C ILE A 145 10.07 13.74 4.90
N ASN A 146 9.92 12.47 4.52
CA ASN A 146 10.46 11.97 3.25
C ASN A 146 9.83 12.69 2.05
N THR A 147 8.51 12.89 2.05
CA THR A 147 7.80 13.55 0.95
C THR A 147 8.14 15.04 0.87
N VAL A 148 8.11 15.73 2.02
CA VAL A 148 8.38 17.19 2.09
C VAL A 148 9.84 17.52 1.81
N ALA A 149 10.79 16.65 2.12
CA ALA A 149 12.21 16.88 1.84
C ALA A 149 12.54 16.82 0.33
N ILE A 150 11.76 16.08 -0.46
CA ILE A 150 12.01 15.94 -1.91
C ILE A 150 11.70 17.24 -2.66
N GLU A 151 10.67 17.96 -2.26
CA GLU A 151 10.22 19.18 -2.96
C GLU A 151 11.24 20.32 -2.92
N PRO A 152 11.80 20.75 -1.78
CA PRO A 152 12.88 21.74 -1.73
C PRO A 152 14.13 21.28 -2.48
N LEU A 153 14.47 19.99 -2.37
CA LEU A 153 15.66 19.44 -3.03
C LEU A 153 15.52 19.50 -4.56
N SER A 154 14.34 19.18 -5.08
CA SER A 154 14.05 19.31 -6.51
C SER A 154 14.12 20.78 -6.97
N THR A 155 13.63 21.71 -6.18
CA THR A 155 13.68 23.16 -6.47
C THR A 155 15.11 23.67 -6.51
N ILE A 156 15.92 23.31 -5.52
CA ILE A 156 17.36 23.67 -5.50
C ILE A 156 18.06 23.09 -6.74
N PHE A 157 17.77 21.85 -7.10
CA PHE A 157 18.33 21.23 -8.31
C PHE A 157 17.99 22.02 -9.57
N VAL A 158 16.73 22.44 -9.73
CA VAL A 158 16.28 23.26 -10.87
C VAL A 158 17.04 24.59 -10.92
N ILE A 159 17.20 25.27 -9.78
CA ILE A 159 17.92 26.53 -9.69
C ILE A 159 19.40 26.37 -10.08
N VAL A 160 20.05 25.33 -9.53
CA VAL A 160 21.47 25.04 -9.84
C VAL A 160 21.64 24.68 -11.31
N LEU A 161 20.73 23.90 -11.87
CA LEU A 161 20.76 23.49 -13.26
C LEU A 161 20.54 24.72 -14.19
N PHE A 162 19.60 25.59 -13.84
CA PHE A 162 19.35 26.83 -14.56
C PHE A 162 20.62 27.72 -14.57
N ALA A 163 21.22 27.95 -13.41
CA ALA A 163 22.42 28.75 -13.27
C ALA A 163 23.61 28.18 -14.09
N ALA A 164 23.74 26.86 -14.16
CA ALA A 164 24.80 26.18 -14.91
C ALA A 164 24.59 26.23 -16.43
N LEU A 165 23.34 26.27 -16.89
CA LEU A 165 22.99 26.19 -18.31
C LEU A 165 22.72 27.58 -18.93
N TYR A 166 22.29 28.56 -18.15
CA TYR A 166 21.88 29.89 -18.61
C TYR A 166 22.95 30.61 -19.45
N HIS A 167 24.22 30.40 -19.13
CA HIS A 167 25.34 31.04 -19.86
C HIS A 167 25.77 30.30 -21.14
N ARG A 168 25.12 29.19 -21.49
CA ARG A 168 25.46 28.45 -22.71
C ARG A 168 24.78 29.09 -23.94
N PRO A 169 25.50 29.25 -25.07
CA PRO A 169 24.96 29.92 -26.26
C PRO A 169 23.74 29.23 -26.88
N GLN A 170 23.52 27.99 -26.57
CA GLN A 170 22.38 27.19 -27.08
C GLN A 170 21.25 27.01 -26.03
N PHE A 171 21.25 27.86 -24.98
CA PHE A 171 20.22 27.77 -23.95
C PHE A 171 18.87 28.30 -24.47
N ASP A 172 17.85 27.44 -24.49
CA ASP A 172 16.46 27.78 -24.79
C ASP A 172 15.63 27.61 -23.53
N LEU A 173 15.02 28.69 -23.07
CA LEU A 173 14.18 28.70 -21.86
C LEU A 173 12.95 27.80 -22.03
N GLY A 174 12.36 27.74 -23.23
CA GLY A 174 11.20 26.90 -23.51
C GLY A 174 11.55 25.41 -23.40
N VAL A 175 12.65 25.00 -24.04
CA VAL A 175 13.14 23.60 -23.94
C VAL A 175 13.48 23.27 -22.48
N PHE A 176 14.16 24.19 -21.77
CA PHE A 176 14.49 23.98 -20.35
C PHE A 176 13.23 23.77 -19.49
N ALA A 177 12.19 24.61 -19.66
CA ALA A 177 10.96 24.49 -18.92
C ALA A 177 10.26 23.12 -19.15
N VAL A 178 10.22 22.67 -20.43
CA VAL A 178 9.62 21.36 -20.77
C VAL A 178 10.44 20.21 -20.17
N VAL A 179 11.77 20.29 -20.17
CA VAL A 179 12.63 19.26 -19.58
C VAL A 179 12.41 19.18 -18.06
N ILE A 180 12.41 20.33 -17.38
CA ILE A 180 12.15 20.37 -15.92
C ILE A 180 10.76 19.82 -15.58
N TYR A 181 9.74 20.21 -16.33
CA TYR A 181 8.40 19.65 -16.16
C TYR A 181 8.37 18.13 -16.35
N SER A 182 9.06 17.65 -17.40
CA SER A 182 9.14 16.22 -17.69
C SER A 182 9.86 15.45 -16.57
N ILE A 183 10.93 15.99 -16.02
CA ILE A 183 11.67 15.43 -14.90
C ILE A 183 10.77 15.35 -13.65
N HIS A 184 10.05 16.43 -13.34
CA HIS A 184 9.11 16.43 -12.21
C HIS A 184 8.02 15.35 -12.38
N ARG A 185 7.49 15.20 -13.59
CA ARG A 185 6.53 14.13 -13.91
C ARG A 185 7.14 12.73 -13.77
N ILE A 186 8.36 12.53 -14.22
CA ILE A 186 9.08 11.25 -14.06
C ILE A 186 9.15 10.86 -12.58
N PHE A 187 9.57 11.79 -11.70
CA PHE A 187 9.61 11.53 -10.26
C PHE A 187 8.23 11.20 -9.67
N THR A 188 7.20 11.94 -10.06
CA THR A 188 5.82 11.67 -9.63
C THR A 188 5.39 10.26 -10.02
N TYR A 189 5.62 9.84 -11.27
CA TYR A 189 5.24 8.50 -11.72
C TYR A 189 6.07 7.39 -11.08
N VAL A 190 7.37 7.63 -10.81
CA VAL A 190 8.20 6.67 -10.06
C VAL A 190 7.67 6.47 -8.65
N ASN A 191 7.29 7.54 -7.94
CA ASN A 191 6.70 7.46 -6.61
C ASN A 191 5.35 6.71 -6.65
N ASN A 192 4.48 7.03 -7.62
CA ASN A 192 3.20 6.35 -7.80
C ASN A 192 3.37 4.85 -8.09
N LEU A 193 4.38 4.48 -8.90
CA LEU A 193 4.70 3.08 -9.17
C LEU A 193 5.21 2.36 -7.91
N GLN A 194 6.04 2.99 -7.09
CA GLN A 194 6.47 2.42 -5.81
C GLN A 194 5.30 2.19 -4.86
N ASP A 195 4.40 3.16 -4.71
CA ASP A 195 3.20 3.03 -3.88
C ASP A 195 2.27 1.93 -4.41
N SER A 196 2.13 1.84 -5.73
CA SER A 196 1.36 0.77 -6.38
C SER A 196 1.96 -0.61 -6.12
N LEU A 197 3.28 -0.78 -6.25
CA LEU A 197 3.96 -2.04 -5.96
C LEU A 197 3.74 -2.50 -4.51
N HIS A 198 3.77 -1.56 -3.55
CA HIS A 198 3.46 -1.87 -2.16
C HIS A 198 2.02 -2.33 -1.97
N SER A 199 1.08 -1.63 -2.61
CA SER A 199 -0.34 -1.95 -2.52
C SER A 199 -0.68 -3.27 -3.21
N VAL A 200 -0.05 -3.57 -4.35
CA VAL A 200 -0.16 -4.86 -5.04
C VAL A 200 0.37 -5.99 -4.16
N THR A 201 1.55 -5.82 -3.56
CA THR A 201 2.15 -6.85 -2.68
C THR A 201 1.27 -7.15 -1.47
N ALA A 202 0.67 -6.13 -0.87
CA ALA A 202 -0.29 -6.30 0.22
C ALA A 202 -1.56 -7.03 -0.24
N SER A 203 -2.08 -6.69 -1.43
CA SER A 203 -3.29 -7.29 -1.96
C SER A 203 -3.10 -8.74 -2.44
N LEU A 204 -1.89 -9.12 -2.87
CA LEU A 204 -1.58 -10.50 -3.26
C LEU A 204 -1.79 -11.52 -2.14
N GLN A 205 -1.67 -11.11 -0.88
CA GLN A 205 -1.93 -11.99 0.26
C GLN A 205 -3.41 -12.40 0.31
N TYR A 206 -4.33 -11.49 0.01
CA TYR A 206 -5.76 -11.79 -0.07
C TYR A 206 -6.10 -12.68 -1.26
N VAL A 207 -5.41 -12.52 -2.39
CA VAL A 207 -5.55 -13.42 -3.55
C VAL A 207 -5.12 -14.83 -3.21
N ARG A 208 -3.98 -15.00 -2.52
CA ARG A 208 -3.51 -16.32 -2.09
C ARG A 208 -4.51 -17.00 -1.15
N GLN A 209 -5.05 -16.27 -0.18
CA GLN A 209 -6.10 -16.79 0.69
C GLN A 209 -7.34 -17.20 -0.11
N LEU A 210 -7.71 -16.44 -1.14
CA LEU A 210 -8.86 -16.75 -1.99
C LEU A 210 -8.61 -18.01 -2.82
N VAL A 211 -7.42 -18.17 -3.38
CA VAL A 211 -7.04 -19.34 -4.15
C VAL A 211 -6.99 -20.58 -3.24
N SER A 212 -6.36 -20.52 -2.07
CA SER A 212 -6.31 -21.64 -1.13
C SER A 212 -7.69 -22.08 -0.67
N PHE A 213 -8.58 -21.13 -0.35
CA PHE A 213 -9.96 -21.45 -0.02
C PHE A 213 -10.71 -22.07 -1.20
N GLN A 214 -10.49 -21.59 -2.41
CA GLN A 214 -11.10 -22.18 -3.60
C GLN A 214 -10.63 -23.62 -3.82
N GLU A 215 -9.36 -23.92 -3.61
CA GLU A 215 -8.78 -25.25 -3.68
C GLU A 215 -9.38 -26.18 -2.61
N GLU A 216 -9.52 -25.69 -1.36
CA GLU A 216 -10.17 -26.43 -0.28
C GLU A 216 -11.64 -26.76 -0.59
N VAL A 217 -12.39 -25.79 -1.09
CA VAL A 217 -13.79 -25.98 -1.50
C VAL A 217 -13.91 -26.97 -2.66
N MET A 218 -12.99 -26.90 -3.65
CA MET A 218 -12.99 -27.85 -4.76
C MET A 218 -12.67 -29.28 -4.32
N ALA A 219 -11.82 -29.44 -3.30
CA ALA A 219 -11.51 -30.74 -2.73
C ALA A 219 -12.69 -31.34 -1.93
N HIS A 220 -13.62 -30.50 -1.47
CA HIS A 220 -14.80 -30.90 -0.69
C HIS A 220 -16.10 -30.58 -1.42
N GLN A 221 -16.15 -30.76 -2.73
CA GLN A 221 -17.40 -30.61 -3.49
C GLN A 221 -18.33 -31.79 -3.23
N GLU A 222 -19.61 -31.49 -3.04
CA GLU A 222 -20.67 -32.53 -3.05
C GLU A 222 -20.59 -33.29 -4.38
N THR A 223 -20.19 -34.54 -4.29
CA THR A 223 -20.37 -35.48 -5.38
C THR A 223 -21.83 -35.86 -5.38
N ASP A 224 -22.58 -35.32 -6.34
CA ASP A 224 -24.00 -35.70 -6.50
C ASP A 224 -24.09 -37.23 -6.79
N ARG A 225 -24.14 -38.00 -5.73
CA ARG A 225 -24.52 -39.40 -5.78
C ARG A 225 -26.02 -39.47 -5.63
N GLY A 226 -26.71 -38.84 -6.59
CA GLY A 226 -28.15 -38.99 -6.74
C GLY A 226 -28.52 -40.45 -6.98
N GLN A 227 -28.55 -41.23 -5.94
CA GLN A 227 -29.34 -42.43 -5.93
C GLN A 227 -30.77 -42.02 -5.56
N LYS A 228 -31.64 -42.06 -6.59
CA LYS A 228 -33.09 -42.17 -6.38
C LYS A 228 -33.41 -43.46 -5.67
#